data_e145813d050a42daeb928a8ed2f64930
#
_entry.id   e145813d050a42daeb928a8ed2f64930
#
_cell.length_a   1.000
_cell.length_b   1.000
_cell.length_c   1.000
_cell.angle_alpha   90.00
_cell.angle_beta   90.00
_cell.angle_gamma   90.00
#
_symmetry.space_group_name_H-M   'P 1'
#
loop_
_entity.id
_entity.type
_entity.pdbx_description
1 polymer ?
#
loop_
_entity_poly.entity_id
_entity_poly.type
_entity_poly.pdbx_seq_one_letter_code
_entity_poly.pdbx_strand_id
1 'polypeptide(L)'
;EISASLVGSEMCIRDRYTLNDEYYKRIEAIQFTMNHDDGNLVKDIKKSDIILLGVSRTSKTPTSIYLANKGFKISNIPLVNENSIPETLKKDPNITCIVGLSTEPERLADIRKNRMNSLKESQNKSYTDISKIKKEVEDAKNTFKKYKWPTIDVTRKSVEETAASIIKIYEIYKNNG
;
A
#
# COMPACT_ATOMS: atom_id res chain seq x y z
N GLU A 1 47.10 -12.27 -36.03
CA GLU A 1 47.19 -11.87 -34.60
C GLU A 1 46.18 -10.81 -34.22
N ILE A 2 44.90 -11.01 -34.46
CA ILE A 2 43.82 -10.15 -33.94
C ILE A 2 42.60 -11.03 -33.54
N SER A 3 42.81 -12.01 -32.69
CA SER A 3 41.70 -12.89 -32.28
C SER A 3 41.57 -13.13 -30.78
N ALA A 4 42.37 -12.51 -29.92
CA ALA A 4 42.40 -12.80 -28.50
C ALA A 4 41.74 -11.72 -27.62
N SER A 5 41.30 -10.57 -28.17
CA SER A 5 40.82 -9.44 -27.36
C SER A 5 39.29 -9.37 -27.19
N LEU A 6 38.51 -10.16 -27.93
CA LEU A 6 37.05 -10.11 -27.89
C LEU A 6 36.39 -11.09 -26.90
N VAL A 7 37.10 -12.13 -26.45
CA VAL A 7 36.56 -13.13 -25.55
C VAL A 7 36.44 -12.65 -24.09
N GLY A 8 37.25 -11.66 -23.70
CA GLY A 8 37.22 -11.11 -22.34
C GLY A 8 36.08 -10.14 -22.06
N SER A 9 35.52 -9.50 -23.09
CA SER A 9 34.46 -8.50 -22.90
C SER A 9 33.04 -9.12 -22.78
N GLU A 10 32.81 -10.25 -23.45
CA GLU A 10 31.51 -10.93 -23.40
C GLU A 10 31.27 -11.64 -22.06
N MET A 11 32.33 -12.15 -21.43
CA MET A 11 32.25 -12.78 -20.12
C MET A 11 31.92 -11.78 -19.00
N CYS A 12 32.39 -10.54 -19.10
CA CYS A 12 32.07 -9.48 -18.13
C CYS A 12 30.64 -8.92 -18.28
N ILE A 13 30.01 -9.05 -19.45
CA ILE A 13 28.64 -8.60 -19.69
C ILE A 13 27.64 -9.65 -19.20
N ARG A 14 27.96 -10.93 -19.32
CA ARG A 14 27.09 -12.03 -18.89
C ARG A 14 26.93 -12.13 -17.37
N ASP A 15 27.96 -11.80 -16.61
CA ASP A 15 27.91 -11.82 -15.14
C ASP A 15 27.14 -10.64 -14.51
N ARG A 16 26.82 -9.60 -15.28
CA ARG A 16 26.04 -8.45 -14.79
C ARG A 16 24.53 -8.61 -14.88
N TYR A 17 24.03 -9.63 -15.53
CA TYR A 17 22.61 -9.83 -15.80
C TYR A 17 22.11 -11.24 -15.44
N THR A 18 22.64 -11.85 -14.40
CA THR A 18 21.92 -12.94 -13.78
C THR A 18 20.72 -12.34 -13.04
N LEU A 19 19.61 -12.18 -13.81
CA LEU A 19 18.31 -11.89 -13.25
C LEU A 19 18.00 -13.06 -12.30
N ASN A 20 18.26 -12.86 -11.01
CA ASN A 20 18.01 -13.88 -9.99
C ASN A 20 16.51 -13.97 -9.66
N ASP A 21 16.09 -15.05 -9.01
CA ASP A 21 14.69 -15.27 -8.60
C ASP A 21 14.15 -14.10 -7.78
N GLU A 22 15.00 -13.38 -7.07
CA GLU A 22 14.66 -12.21 -6.27
C GLU A 22 14.19 -11.03 -7.13
N TYR A 23 14.82 -10.82 -8.27
CA TYR A 23 14.42 -9.81 -9.24
C TYR A 23 13.02 -10.11 -9.79
N TYR A 24 12.77 -11.35 -10.22
CA TYR A 24 11.45 -11.75 -10.76
C TYR A 24 10.35 -11.65 -9.71
N LYS A 25 10.60 -12.08 -8.47
CA LYS A 25 9.66 -11.91 -7.34
C LYS A 25 9.30 -10.45 -7.10
N ARG A 26 10.29 -9.56 -7.21
CA ARG A 26 10.08 -8.11 -7.05
C ARG A 26 9.22 -7.53 -8.17
N ILE A 27 9.48 -7.89 -9.41
CA ILE A 27 8.68 -7.47 -10.57
C ILE A 27 7.25 -7.99 -10.46
N GLU A 28 7.06 -9.25 -10.08
CA GLU A 28 5.74 -9.85 -9.86
C GLU A 28 4.97 -9.10 -8.76
N ALA A 29 5.62 -8.79 -7.64
CA ALA A 29 5.02 -8.05 -6.54
C ALA A 29 4.59 -6.63 -6.97
N ILE A 30 5.41 -5.93 -7.76
CA ILE A 30 5.09 -4.60 -8.29
C ILE A 30 3.87 -4.69 -9.23
N GLN A 31 3.88 -5.61 -10.18
CA GLN A 31 2.76 -5.80 -11.11
C GLN A 31 1.47 -6.16 -10.37
N PHE A 32 1.55 -7.07 -9.40
CA PHE A 32 0.41 -7.42 -8.56
C PHE A 32 -0.14 -6.19 -7.85
N THR A 33 0.72 -5.42 -7.19
CA THR A 33 0.34 -4.24 -6.40
C THR A 33 -0.30 -3.15 -7.27
N MET A 34 0.25 -2.88 -8.47
CA MET A 34 -0.33 -1.92 -9.42
C MET A 34 -1.74 -2.34 -9.88
N ASN A 35 -1.97 -3.63 -10.09
CA ASN A 35 -3.26 -4.16 -10.50
C ASN A 35 -4.29 -4.15 -9.36
N HIS A 36 -3.85 -4.11 -8.10
CA HIS A 36 -4.69 -4.13 -6.90
C HIS A 36 -4.71 -2.78 -6.15
N ASP A 37 -4.37 -1.69 -6.83
CA ASP A 37 -4.49 -0.33 -6.29
C ASP A 37 -5.94 0.18 -6.38
N ASP A 38 -6.34 1.01 -5.43
CA ASP A 38 -7.67 1.65 -5.33
C ASP A 38 -8.86 0.66 -5.38
N GLY A 39 -8.69 -0.55 -4.85
CA GLY A 39 -9.75 -1.56 -4.76
C GLY A 39 -10.04 -2.30 -6.06
N ASN A 40 -9.18 -2.22 -7.05
CA ASN A 40 -9.27 -3.03 -8.27
C ASN A 40 -9.00 -4.51 -7.95
N LEU A 41 -9.55 -5.41 -8.79
CA LEU A 41 -9.33 -6.87 -8.74
C LEU A 41 -9.51 -7.52 -7.36
N VAL A 42 -10.59 -7.20 -6.66
CA VAL A 42 -10.94 -7.78 -5.34
C VAL A 42 -10.96 -9.32 -5.32
N LYS A 43 -11.14 -9.95 -6.48
CA LYS A 43 -11.22 -11.42 -6.59
C LYS A 43 -9.92 -12.13 -6.17
N ASP A 44 -8.77 -11.51 -6.41
CA ASP A 44 -7.45 -12.06 -6.11
C ASP A 44 -6.83 -11.56 -4.81
N ILE A 45 -7.59 -10.87 -3.98
CA ILE A 45 -7.14 -10.25 -2.74
C ILE A 45 -6.47 -11.24 -1.77
N LYS A 46 -6.87 -12.51 -1.83
CA LYS A 46 -6.28 -13.59 -1.03
C LYS A 46 -4.82 -13.91 -1.39
N LYS A 47 -4.36 -13.47 -2.56
CA LYS A 47 -2.97 -13.64 -3.00
C LYS A 47 -2.05 -12.54 -2.49
N SER A 48 -2.62 -11.53 -1.80
CA SER A 48 -1.85 -10.46 -1.18
C SER A 48 -1.14 -10.95 0.06
N ASP A 49 0.11 -10.54 0.24
CA ASP A 49 0.82 -10.71 1.51
C ASP A 49 0.27 -9.77 2.56
N ILE A 50 -0.03 -8.52 2.15
CA ILE A 50 -0.51 -7.46 3.03
C ILE A 50 -1.63 -6.68 2.34
N ILE A 51 -2.67 -6.32 3.08
CA ILE A 51 -3.73 -5.43 2.61
C ILE A 51 -3.66 -4.12 3.40
N LEU A 52 -3.61 -2.99 2.68
CA LEU A 52 -3.66 -1.66 3.25
C LEU A 52 -5.07 -1.08 3.15
N LEU A 53 -5.65 -0.75 4.28
CA LEU A 53 -6.93 -0.06 4.39
C LEU A 53 -6.73 1.37 4.88
N GLY A 54 -7.54 2.31 4.42
CA GLY A 54 -7.53 3.67 4.96
C GLY A 54 -8.32 4.64 4.10
N VAL A 55 -8.66 5.78 4.67
CA VAL A 55 -9.36 6.84 3.95
C VAL A 55 -8.50 7.40 2.82
N SER A 56 -9.12 8.11 1.87
CA SER A 56 -8.39 8.72 0.74
C SER A 56 -7.31 9.68 1.25
N ARG A 57 -6.10 9.61 0.65
CA ARG A 57 -4.93 10.45 0.96
C ARG A 57 -4.18 10.12 2.27
N THR A 58 -4.23 8.89 2.73
CA THR A 58 -3.38 8.37 3.83
C THR A 58 -2.10 7.69 3.34
N SER A 59 -1.55 8.11 2.21
CA SER A 59 -0.30 7.59 1.63
C SER A 59 -0.30 6.08 1.34
N LYS A 60 -1.47 5.45 1.13
CA LYS A 60 -1.57 4.01 0.82
C LYS A 60 -0.78 3.64 -0.44
N THR A 61 -1.09 4.27 -1.58
CA THR A 61 -0.44 3.98 -2.88
C THR A 61 1.09 4.11 -2.84
N PRO A 62 1.71 5.21 -2.37
CA PRO A 62 3.17 5.27 -2.30
C PRO A 62 3.76 4.22 -1.34
N THR A 63 3.09 3.93 -0.23
CA THR A 63 3.54 2.89 0.71
C THR A 63 3.43 1.49 0.11
N SER A 64 2.34 1.19 -0.63
CA SER A 64 2.17 -0.10 -1.31
C SER A 64 3.24 -0.33 -2.37
N ILE A 65 3.56 0.68 -3.18
CA ILE A 65 4.64 0.60 -4.19
C ILE A 65 6.01 0.42 -3.53
N TYR A 66 6.27 1.12 -2.42
CA TYR A 66 7.53 0.96 -1.67
C TYR A 66 7.69 -0.47 -1.13
N LEU A 67 6.62 -1.05 -0.56
CA LEU A 67 6.61 -2.44 -0.08
C LEU A 67 6.73 -3.45 -1.22
N ALA A 68 6.10 -3.18 -2.38
CA ALA A 68 6.21 -4.02 -3.57
C ALA A 68 7.66 -4.08 -4.10
N ASN A 69 8.40 -2.98 -4.04
CA ASN A 69 9.83 -2.95 -4.36
C ASN A 69 10.69 -3.79 -3.40
N LYS A 70 10.15 -4.15 -2.22
CA LYS A 70 10.76 -5.10 -1.29
C LYS A 70 10.27 -6.55 -1.49
N GLY A 71 9.43 -6.80 -2.50
CA GLY A 71 8.93 -8.11 -2.90
C GLY A 71 7.61 -8.52 -2.26
N PHE A 72 6.90 -7.64 -1.55
CA PHE A 72 5.60 -7.93 -0.97
C PHE A 72 4.46 -7.64 -1.95
N LYS A 73 3.52 -8.57 -2.10
CA LYS A 73 2.27 -8.38 -2.86
C LYS A 73 1.27 -7.61 -2.01
N ILE A 74 0.97 -6.37 -2.39
CA ILE A 74 0.11 -5.48 -1.62
C ILE A 74 -1.21 -5.23 -2.35
N SER A 75 -2.33 -5.33 -1.64
CA SER A 75 -3.60 -4.77 -2.10
C SER A 75 -3.94 -3.51 -1.32
N ASN A 76 -4.36 -2.47 -2.04
CA ASN A 76 -4.71 -1.17 -1.48
C ASN A 76 -6.21 -0.93 -1.65
N ILE A 77 -6.94 -0.83 -0.54
CA ILE A 77 -8.39 -0.64 -0.54
C ILE A 77 -8.73 0.70 0.12
N PRO A 78 -9.32 1.65 -0.63
CA PRO A 78 -9.80 2.89 -0.06
C PRO A 78 -11.05 2.63 0.79
N LEU A 79 -11.01 3.10 2.03
CA LEU A 79 -12.13 3.00 2.97
C LEU A 79 -12.97 4.28 2.88
N VAL A 80 -14.10 4.21 2.18
CA VAL A 80 -15.09 5.28 2.11
C VAL A 80 -16.18 5.07 3.18
N ASN A 81 -16.58 3.81 3.34
CA ASN A 81 -17.54 3.34 4.34
C ASN A 81 -17.31 1.83 4.57
N GLU A 82 -18.02 1.24 5.52
CA GLU A 82 -17.90 -0.20 5.82
C GLU A 82 -18.23 -1.10 4.61
N ASN A 83 -19.09 -0.63 3.68
CA ASN A 83 -19.44 -1.38 2.47
C ASN A 83 -18.29 -1.44 1.44
N SER A 84 -17.29 -0.55 1.57
CA SER A 84 -16.10 -0.59 0.72
C SER A 84 -15.19 -1.79 1.02
N ILE A 85 -15.38 -2.44 2.18
CA ILE A 85 -14.61 -3.62 2.56
C ILE A 85 -15.21 -4.85 1.88
N PRO A 86 -14.40 -5.63 1.14
CA PRO A 86 -14.83 -6.87 0.53
C PRO A 86 -15.44 -7.83 1.55
N GLU A 87 -16.53 -8.50 1.20
CA GLU A 87 -17.21 -9.46 2.06
C GLU A 87 -16.29 -10.62 2.52
N THR A 88 -15.30 -10.97 1.71
CA THR A 88 -14.29 -11.97 2.07
C THR A 88 -13.48 -11.58 3.30
N LEU A 89 -13.15 -10.29 3.45
CA LEU A 89 -12.40 -9.76 4.60
C LEU A 89 -13.29 -9.58 5.84
N LYS A 90 -14.58 -9.35 5.65
CA LYS A 90 -15.55 -9.27 6.76
C LYS A 90 -15.81 -10.65 7.36
N LYS A 91 -15.89 -11.69 6.51
CA LYS A 91 -16.13 -13.08 6.94
C LYS A 91 -14.90 -13.71 7.61
N ASP A 92 -13.72 -13.39 7.11
CA ASP A 92 -12.46 -13.89 7.65
C ASP A 92 -11.46 -12.72 7.78
N PRO A 93 -11.49 -11.99 8.92
CA PRO A 93 -10.60 -10.84 9.14
C PRO A 93 -9.12 -11.19 9.22
N ASN A 94 -8.80 -12.47 9.37
CA ASN A 94 -7.42 -12.96 9.51
C ASN A 94 -6.91 -13.73 8.28
N ILE A 95 -7.62 -13.64 7.15
CA ILE A 95 -7.26 -14.37 5.92
C ILE A 95 -5.88 -13.97 5.38
N THR A 96 -5.44 -12.76 5.70
CA THR A 96 -4.13 -12.21 5.37
C THR A 96 -3.78 -11.08 6.35
N CYS A 97 -2.55 -10.58 6.31
CA CYS A 97 -2.14 -9.45 7.13
C CYS A 97 -2.85 -8.17 6.65
N ILE A 98 -3.75 -7.62 7.46
CA ILE A 98 -4.48 -6.38 7.16
C ILE A 98 -3.99 -5.28 8.08
N VAL A 99 -3.65 -4.11 7.50
CA VAL A 99 -3.16 -2.94 8.25
C VAL A 99 -3.98 -1.70 7.88
N GLY A 100 -4.55 -1.06 8.90
CA GLY A 100 -5.25 0.22 8.77
C GLY A 100 -4.27 1.39 8.81
N LEU A 101 -4.39 2.32 7.87
CA LEU A 101 -3.65 3.59 7.90
C LEU A 101 -4.60 4.72 8.29
N SER A 102 -4.25 5.46 9.33
CA SER A 102 -4.99 6.63 9.79
C SER A 102 -4.10 7.86 9.81
N THR A 103 -4.72 9.05 9.78
CA THR A 103 -4.03 10.33 9.91
C THR A 103 -4.91 11.31 10.66
N GLU A 104 -4.33 12.40 11.15
CA GLU A 104 -5.08 13.51 11.76
C GLU A 104 -5.99 14.17 10.72
N PRO A 105 -7.25 14.48 11.06
CA PRO A 105 -8.22 15.07 10.12
C PRO A 105 -7.76 16.41 9.55
N GLU A 106 -7.13 17.24 10.35
CA GLU A 106 -6.60 18.56 9.96
C GLU A 106 -5.52 18.40 8.87
N ARG A 107 -4.58 17.50 9.09
CA ARG A 107 -3.54 17.19 8.11
C ARG A 107 -4.13 16.65 6.80
N LEU A 108 -5.15 15.80 6.91
CA LEU A 108 -5.84 15.25 5.75
C LEU A 108 -6.56 16.33 4.94
N ALA A 109 -7.19 17.29 5.61
CA ALA A 109 -7.83 18.43 4.98
C ALA A 109 -6.84 19.26 4.16
N ASP A 110 -5.66 19.53 4.71
CA ASP A 110 -4.60 20.28 4.01
C ASP A 110 -4.09 19.53 2.77
N ILE A 111 -3.85 18.22 2.89
CA ILE A 111 -3.42 17.38 1.75
C ILE A 111 -4.49 17.38 0.65
N ARG A 112 -5.77 17.24 1.02
CA ARG A 112 -6.88 17.26 0.07
C ARG A 112 -7.03 18.62 -0.63
N LYS A 113 -6.89 19.74 0.11
CA LYS A 113 -6.90 21.11 -0.46
C LYS A 113 -5.76 21.29 -1.48
N ASN A 114 -4.54 20.91 -1.10
CA ASN A 114 -3.38 21.02 -1.98
C ASN A 114 -3.57 20.20 -3.26
N ARG A 115 -4.16 19.02 -3.17
CA ARG A 115 -4.46 18.17 -4.34
C ARG A 115 -5.49 18.82 -5.28
N MET A 116 -6.56 19.38 -4.73
CA MET A 116 -7.58 20.08 -5.51
C MET A 116 -6.99 21.29 -6.24
N ASN A 117 -6.16 22.09 -5.55
CA ASN A 117 -5.47 23.21 -6.15
C ASN A 117 -4.55 22.79 -7.31
N SER A 118 -3.82 21.68 -7.16
CA SER A 118 -2.92 21.15 -8.17
C SER A 118 -3.64 20.64 -9.42
N LEU A 119 -4.86 20.13 -9.27
CA LEU A 119 -5.66 19.59 -10.38
C LEU A 119 -6.51 20.65 -11.07
N LYS A 120 -6.53 21.89 -10.57
CA LYS A 120 -7.43 22.99 -11.06
C LYS A 120 -8.90 22.56 -11.12
N GLU A 121 -9.28 21.57 -10.33
CA GLU A 121 -10.68 21.13 -10.24
C GLU A 121 -11.49 22.15 -9.45
N SER A 122 -12.74 22.40 -9.90
CA SER A 122 -13.69 23.22 -9.17
C SER A 122 -13.89 22.64 -7.77
N GLN A 123 -13.74 23.47 -6.75
CA GLN A 123 -13.73 23.07 -5.33
C GLN A 123 -14.96 22.20 -4.99
N ASN A 124 -14.76 20.91 -4.90
CA ASN A 124 -15.74 20.04 -4.26
C ASN A 124 -15.67 20.30 -2.75
N LYS A 125 -16.46 21.27 -2.28
CA LYS A 125 -16.49 21.69 -0.86
C LYS A 125 -16.68 20.54 0.10
N SER A 126 -17.39 19.48 -0.34
CA SER A 126 -17.61 18.27 0.46
C SER A 126 -16.34 17.47 0.72
N TYR A 127 -15.39 17.43 -0.22
CA TYR A 127 -14.15 16.65 -0.13
C TYR A 127 -13.12 17.25 0.84
N THR A 128 -13.18 18.57 1.06
CA THR A 128 -12.27 19.33 1.94
C THR A 128 -12.93 19.79 3.23
N ASP A 129 -14.20 19.43 3.47
CA ASP A 129 -14.94 19.76 4.68
C ASP A 129 -14.38 19.01 5.88
N ILE A 130 -13.83 19.73 6.84
CA ILE A 130 -13.18 19.19 8.03
C ILE A 130 -14.13 18.32 8.87
N SER A 131 -15.43 18.71 8.93
CA SER A 131 -16.42 17.95 9.71
C SER A 131 -16.66 16.55 9.12
N LYS A 132 -16.73 16.48 7.78
CA LYS A 132 -16.86 15.21 7.06
C LYS A 132 -15.59 14.38 7.16
N ILE A 133 -14.43 15.02 7.05
CA ILE A 133 -13.13 14.35 7.19
C ILE A 133 -12.97 13.75 8.58
N LYS A 134 -13.35 14.47 9.65
CA LYS A 134 -13.33 13.96 11.02
C LYS A 134 -14.18 12.70 11.14
N LYS A 135 -15.40 12.73 10.59
CA LYS A 135 -16.29 11.58 10.59
C LYS A 135 -15.72 10.40 9.82
N GLU A 136 -15.19 10.62 8.60
CA GLU A 136 -14.54 9.56 7.80
C GLU A 136 -13.39 8.89 8.56
N VAL A 137 -12.52 9.67 9.21
CA VAL A 137 -11.38 9.15 9.97
C VAL A 137 -11.84 8.39 11.21
N GLU A 138 -12.87 8.88 11.90
CA GLU A 138 -13.43 8.22 13.07
C GLU A 138 -14.12 6.91 12.70
N ASP A 139 -14.95 6.90 11.66
CA ASP A 139 -15.60 5.70 11.13
C ASP A 139 -14.58 4.64 10.71
N ALA A 140 -13.47 5.06 10.06
CA ALA A 140 -12.37 4.18 9.71
C ALA A 140 -11.71 3.57 10.95
N LYS A 141 -11.38 4.38 11.96
CA LYS A 141 -10.79 3.91 13.22
C LYS A 141 -11.73 2.93 13.96
N ASN A 142 -13.01 3.21 13.98
CA ASN A 142 -14.02 2.32 14.58
C ASN A 142 -14.09 0.98 13.84
N THR A 143 -14.01 1.01 12.51
CA THR A 143 -13.96 -0.19 11.67
C THR A 143 -12.73 -1.03 11.99
N PHE A 144 -11.54 -0.42 12.07
CA PHE A 144 -10.31 -1.14 12.42
C PHE A 144 -10.39 -1.78 13.81
N LYS A 145 -10.96 -1.08 14.80
CA LYS A 145 -11.19 -1.63 16.15
C LYS A 145 -12.18 -2.80 16.13
N LYS A 146 -13.28 -2.67 15.39
CA LYS A 146 -14.31 -3.71 15.24
C LYS A 146 -13.72 -5.04 14.76
N TYR A 147 -12.85 -4.99 13.75
CA TYR A 147 -12.22 -6.17 13.18
C TYR A 147 -10.86 -6.51 13.81
N LYS A 148 -10.43 -5.76 14.84
CA LYS A 148 -9.13 -5.92 15.53
C LYS A 148 -7.92 -5.82 14.61
N TRP A 149 -8.02 -5.04 13.54
CA TRP A 149 -6.90 -4.81 12.62
C TRP A 149 -5.91 -3.79 13.20
N PRO A 150 -4.61 -4.07 13.16
CA PRO A 150 -3.58 -3.13 13.58
C PRO A 150 -3.67 -1.83 12.78
N THR A 151 -3.48 -0.72 13.46
CA THR A 151 -3.61 0.62 12.87
C THR A 151 -2.32 1.40 13.06
N ILE A 152 -1.84 2.04 11.99
CA ILE A 152 -0.67 2.91 11.99
C ILE A 152 -1.13 4.34 11.76
N ASP A 153 -0.73 5.26 12.62
CA ASP A 153 -0.86 6.70 12.38
C ASP A 153 0.29 7.17 11.48
N VAL A 154 -0.07 7.72 10.31
CA VAL A 154 0.88 8.19 9.30
C VAL A 154 1.01 9.73 9.25
N THR A 155 0.44 10.45 10.21
CA THR A 155 0.35 11.92 10.22
C THR A 155 1.72 12.59 10.01
N ARG A 156 2.75 12.08 10.70
CA ARG A 156 4.11 12.63 10.69
C ARG A 156 5.17 11.60 10.30
N LYS A 157 4.76 10.51 9.64
CA LYS A 157 5.67 9.45 9.20
C LYS A 157 5.97 9.57 7.72
N SER A 158 7.21 9.25 7.35
CA SER A 158 7.59 9.03 5.98
C SER A 158 7.01 7.71 5.45
N VAL A 159 7.07 7.52 4.12
CA VAL A 159 6.67 6.26 3.48
C VAL A 159 7.52 5.10 3.99
N GLU A 160 8.82 5.33 4.17
CA GLU A 160 9.79 4.34 4.66
C GLU A 160 9.51 3.92 6.09
N GLU A 161 9.24 4.87 6.99
CA GLU A 161 8.90 4.59 8.40
C GLU A 161 7.56 3.84 8.51
N THR A 162 6.59 4.23 7.68
CA THR A 162 5.31 3.54 7.59
C THR A 162 5.50 2.11 7.11
N ALA A 163 6.27 1.92 6.03
CA ALA A 163 6.57 0.60 5.49
C ALA A 163 7.34 -0.27 6.50
N ALA A 164 8.32 0.27 7.22
CA ALA A 164 9.04 -0.45 8.26
C ALA A 164 8.10 -0.92 9.38
N SER A 165 7.13 -0.07 9.77
CA SER A 165 6.12 -0.43 10.77
C SER A 165 5.20 -1.55 10.26
N ILE A 166 4.81 -1.52 8.99
CA ILE A 166 3.98 -2.55 8.35
C ILE A 166 4.71 -3.89 8.29
N ILE A 167 6.00 -3.89 7.91
CA ILE A 167 6.81 -5.12 7.85
C ILE A 167 6.88 -5.78 9.24
N LYS A 168 7.09 -5.01 10.30
CA LYS A 168 7.07 -5.56 11.68
C LYS A 168 5.74 -6.22 12.03
N ILE A 169 4.62 -5.60 11.65
CA ILE A 169 3.28 -6.17 11.85
C ILE A 169 3.13 -7.48 11.06
N TYR A 170 3.59 -7.51 9.83
CA TYR A 170 3.55 -8.69 8.98
C TYR A 170 4.39 -9.84 9.53
N GLU A 171 5.59 -9.56 10.05
CA GLU A 171 6.44 -10.55 10.71
C GLU A 171 5.77 -11.16 11.94
N ILE A 172 5.14 -10.32 12.79
CA ILE A 172 4.36 -10.79 13.95
C ILE A 172 3.18 -11.64 13.50
N TYR A 173 2.43 -11.19 12.48
CA TYR A 173 1.32 -11.94 11.91
C TYR A 173 1.76 -13.32 11.42
N LYS A 174 2.88 -13.40 10.69
CA LYS A 174 3.41 -14.65 10.14
C LYS A 174 3.92 -15.62 11.23
N ASN A 175 4.40 -15.10 12.36
CA ASN A 175 4.88 -15.92 13.47
C ASN A 175 3.74 -16.45 14.36
N ASN A 176 2.55 -15.85 14.29
CA ASN A 176 1.38 -16.23 15.11
C ASN A 176 0.33 -17.04 14.33
N GLY A 177 0.50 -17.23 13.03
CA GLY A 177 -0.36 -18.05 12.17
C GLY A 177 0.34 -19.31 11.72
#